data_d6c45aaf8903e7841b5a172dc3deb9bb
#
_entry.id   d6c45aaf8903e7841b5a172dc3deb9bb
#
_cell.length_a   1.000
_cell.length_b   1.000
_cell.length_c   1.000
_cell.angle_alpha   90.00
_cell.angle_beta   90.00
_cell.angle_gamma   90.00
#
_symmetry.space_group_name_H-M   'P 1'
#
loop_
_entity.id
_entity.type
_entity.pdbx_description
1 polymer ?
#
loop_
_entity_poly.entity_id
_entity_poly.type
_entity_poly.pdbx_seq_one_letter_code
_entity_poly.pdbx_strand_id
1 'polypeptide(L)'
;MIRYIVPSVDSQLKLEGYCPHCNRSGGNIHSGIRHQAVSDIKVTTMAQRRMKCPFCGTTWTTRTKGIGHGRQRSDQLRAIGIILYMFGLSYRCVEKFLPLLDCRGNKSTIERDVAQAGQKAKALHFNAPATRVRVLGVDGTGAKMAGKKAGLLFFVDIERQKLICVEPVNERDSAKVRSHVQRVMAAVGAEQLRTDELSVYDRIVPQGQRKICLAHWRKSKCKRAYELYRQLKAEGLQFESENMLELLELLHQEPRPPTLPEKIERLVRRYINCRRGLHWKINQLLQHIERTWEKVSSDEGDRTNNATERIIGLDYKIRVKTMRGSKNDDKVLGHCYLSEYLRRANGICDLREMV
;
A
#
# COMPACT_ATOMS: atom_id res chain seq x y z
N MET A 1 -6.70 9.31 -17.57
CA MET A 1 -5.29 9.10 -18.02
C MET A 1 -4.36 9.87 -17.10
N ILE A 2 -3.31 9.26 -16.54
CA ILE A 2 -2.32 9.96 -15.69
C ILE A 2 -1.19 10.48 -16.59
N ARG A 3 -0.91 11.77 -16.51
CA ARG A 3 0.26 12.39 -17.16
C ARG A 3 1.43 12.40 -16.18
N TYR A 4 2.55 11.80 -16.58
CA TYR A 4 3.78 11.82 -15.79
C TYR A 4 4.66 12.99 -16.18
N ILE A 5 5.02 13.85 -15.21
CA ILE A 5 6.03 14.89 -15.40
C ILE A 5 7.37 14.26 -15.04
N VAL A 6 8.23 14.10 -16.03
CA VAL A 6 9.61 13.63 -15.84
C VAL A 6 10.58 14.80 -15.86
N PRO A 7 11.67 14.76 -15.08
CA PRO A 7 12.72 15.79 -15.17
C PRO A 7 13.31 15.83 -16.58
N SER A 8 13.72 16.99 -17.00
CA SER A 8 14.48 17.18 -18.25
C SER A 8 15.91 17.61 -17.93
N VAL A 9 16.83 17.24 -18.81
CA VAL A 9 18.22 17.73 -18.75
C VAL A 9 18.26 19.10 -19.40
N ASP A 10 18.75 20.08 -18.66
CA ASP A 10 19.04 21.41 -19.22
C ASP A 10 20.50 21.43 -19.66
N SER A 11 20.73 21.29 -20.96
CA SER A 11 22.06 21.28 -21.56
C SER A 11 22.71 22.65 -21.65
N GLN A 12 21.99 23.73 -21.32
CA GLN A 12 22.55 25.08 -21.36
C GLN A 12 23.53 25.31 -20.22
N LEU A 13 24.69 25.86 -20.55
CA LEU A 13 25.70 26.26 -19.59
C LEU A 13 25.20 27.47 -18.77
N LYS A 14 24.76 27.23 -17.53
CA LYS A 14 24.41 28.29 -16.60
C LYS A 14 25.63 28.81 -15.86
N LEU A 15 25.69 30.14 -15.70
CA LEU A 15 26.64 30.78 -14.79
C LEU A 15 26.04 30.75 -13.39
N GLU A 16 26.68 30.01 -12.47
CA GLU A 16 26.39 30.13 -11.04
C GLU A 16 27.08 31.39 -10.51
N GLY A 17 26.30 32.32 -9.98
CA GLY A 17 26.81 33.62 -9.53
C GLY A 17 27.55 33.57 -8.20
N TYR A 18 27.46 32.47 -7.41
CA TYR A 18 27.99 32.37 -6.03
C TYR A 18 29.02 31.24 -5.89
N CYS A 19 30.08 31.52 -5.14
CA CYS A 19 31.02 30.48 -4.73
C CYS A 19 30.36 29.55 -3.72
N PRO A 20 30.35 28.20 -3.89
CA PRO A 20 29.74 27.27 -2.97
C PRO A 20 30.48 27.16 -1.63
N HIS A 21 31.71 27.68 -1.52
CA HIS A 21 32.50 27.61 -0.29
C HIS A 21 32.37 28.89 0.56
N CYS A 22 32.62 30.05 -0.02
CA CYS A 22 32.60 31.33 0.73
C CYS A 22 31.32 32.16 0.50
N ASN A 23 30.41 31.71 -0.33
CA ASN A 23 29.11 32.31 -0.67
C ASN A 23 29.19 33.74 -1.25
N ARG A 24 30.40 34.18 -1.68
CA ARG A 24 30.57 35.47 -2.32
C ARG A 24 30.20 35.43 -3.80
N SER A 25 29.56 36.47 -4.29
CA SER A 25 29.20 36.65 -5.70
C SER A 25 30.17 37.64 -6.37
N GLY A 26 30.29 37.52 -7.67
CA GLY A 26 31.08 38.44 -8.51
C GLY A 26 32.53 38.00 -8.73
N GLY A 27 33.07 38.31 -9.90
CA GLY A 27 34.46 38.06 -10.26
C GLY A 27 34.87 36.59 -10.42
N ASN A 28 33.96 35.62 -10.33
CA ASN A 28 34.28 34.22 -10.52
C ASN A 28 34.92 33.95 -11.88
N ILE A 29 36.10 33.36 -11.85
CA ILE A 29 36.92 33.13 -13.04
C ILE A 29 36.48 31.82 -13.69
N HIS A 30 36.19 31.89 -14.98
CA HIS A 30 35.99 30.70 -15.81
C HIS A 30 37.35 30.05 -16.09
N SER A 31 37.57 28.82 -15.56
CA SER A 31 38.86 28.12 -15.66
C SER A 31 38.86 26.99 -16.69
N GLY A 32 37.81 26.84 -17.47
CA GLY A 32 37.72 25.85 -18.54
C GLY A 32 36.33 25.22 -18.68
N ILE A 33 36.18 24.39 -19.71
CA ILE A 33 34.98 23.57 -19.95
C ILE A 33 35.36 22.10 -19.82
N ARG A 34 34.55 21.35 -19.09
CA ARG A 34 34.66 19.90 -19.00
C ARG A 34 33.49 19.27 -19.72
N HIS A 35 33.75 18.30 -20.59
CA HIS A 35 32.73 17.47 -21.18
C HIS A 35 32.53 16.19 -20.36
N GLN A 36 31.31 15.89 -20.00
CA GLN A 36 30.93 14.69 -19.25
C GLN A 36 29.98 13.85 -20.09
N ALA A 37 30.29 12.57 -20.26
CA ALA A 37 29.37 11.61 -20.85
C ALA A 37 28.16 11.37 -19.91
N VAL A 38 26.98 11.38 -20.48
CA VAL A 38 25.70 11.22 -19.78
C VAL A 38 24.88 10.13 -20.44
N SER A 39 24.26 9.30 -19.62
CA SER A 39 23.26 8.36 -20.08
C SER A 39 21.87 9.02 -19.92
N ASP A 40 21.32 9.45 -21.03
CA ASP A 40 20.00 10.10 -21.15
C ASP A 40 19.39 9.77 -22.52
N ILE A 41 18.07 9.94 -22.66
CA ILE A 41 17.36 9.62 -23.91
C ILE A 41 17.69 10.61 -25.03
N LYS A 42 18.00 11.86 -24.67
CA LYS A 42 18.21 12.96 -25.63
C LYS A 42 19.62 13.50 -25.64
N VAL A 43 20.36 13.34 -24.55
CA VAL A 43 21.65 14.00 -24.34
C VAL A 43 22.72 12.98 -23.99
N THR A 44 23.70 12.81 -24.84
CA THR A 44 24.81 11.86 -24.64
C THR A 44 26.04 12.48 -23.97
N THR A 45 26.21 13.80 -24.12
CA THR A 45 27.35 14.54 -23.59
C THR A 45 26.92 15.90 -23.10
N MET A 46 27.46 16.33 -21.98
CA MET A 46 27.21 17.65 -21.41
C MET A 46 28.49 18.43 -21.21
N ALA A 47 28.42 19.71 -21.51
CA ALA A 47 29.45 20.68 -21.16
C ALA A 47 29.16 21.28 -19.78
N GLN A 48 30.16 21.27 -18.92
CA GLN A 48 30.12 21.88 -17.58
C GLN A 48 31.23 22.91 -17.47
N ARG A 49 30.93 24.09 -16.91
CA ARG A 49 31.97 25.10 -16.66
C ARG A 49 32.72 24.82 -15.39
N ARG A 50 34.02 24.85 -15.42
CA ARG A 50 34.88 24.88 -14.26
C ARG A 50 35.10 26.31 -13.84
N MET A 51 34.80 26.61 -12.60
CA MET A 51 34.87 27.96 -12.01
C MET A 51 35.93 28.01 -10.94
N LYS A 52 36.53 29.18 -10.73
CA LYS A 52 37.46 29.45 -9.65
C LYS A 52 37.04 30.71 -8.91
N CYS A 53 36.98 30.68 -7.62
CA CYS A 53 36.67 31.83 -6.77
C CYS A 53 37.93 32.70 -6.61
N PRO A 54 37.90 34.00 -6.93
CA PRO A 54 39.05 34.88 -6.73
C PRO A 54 39.30 35.15 -5.25
N PHE A 55 38.27 35.01 -4.38
CA PHE A 55 38.38 35.38 -2.98
C PHE A 55 38.95 34.24 -2.09
N CYS A 56 38.57 32.99 -2.35
CA CYS A 56 39.00 31.87 -1.54
C CYS A 56 39.81 30.81 -2.32
N GLY A 57 40.03 30.99 -3.60
CA GLY A 57 40.78 30.08 -4.46
C GLY A 57 40.07 28.74 -4.78
N THR A 58 38.93 28.47 -4.21
CA THR A 58 38.20 27.21 -4.42
C THR A 58 37.75 27.09 -5.87
N THR A 59 37.93 25.89 -6.42
CA THR A 59 37.43 25.55 -7.76
C THR A 59 36.24 24.61 -7.66
N TRP A 60 35.23 24.84 -8.50
CA TRP A 60 34.06 23.97 -8.62
C TRP A 60 33.60 23.82 -10.05
N THR A 61 32.73 22.85 -10.28
CA THR A 61 32.12 22.66 -11.59
C THR A 61 30.64 23.05 -11.50
N THR A 62 30.14 23.81 -12.46
CA THR A 62 28.72 24.23 -12.49
C THR A 62 27.80 23.02 -12.52
N ARG A 63 26.70 23.11 -11.79
CA ARG A 63 25.70 22.03 -11.75
C ARG A 63 24.79 22.13 -12.97
N THR A 64 24.48 20.99 -13.55
CA THR A 64 23.50 20.91 -14.60
C THR A 64 22.18 20.41 -14.03
N LYS A 65 21.11 21.11 -14.39
CA LYS A 65 19.77 20.71 -13.99
C LYS A 65 19.39 19.39 -14.66
N GLY A 66 18.84 18.46 -13.89
CA GLY A 66 18.42 17.14 -14.37
C GLY A 66 19.50 16.06 -14.33
N ILE A 67 20.67 16.37 -13.70
CA ILE A 67 21.70 15.37 -13.39
C ILE A 67 22.21 15.60 -11.98
N GLY A 68 22.08 14.58 -11.13
CA GLY A 68 22.57 14.63 -9.76
C GLY A 68 24.09 14.70 -9.69
N HIS A 69 24.63 15.32 -8.64
CA HIS A 69 26.08 15.44 -8.43
C HIS A 69 26.77 14.07 -8.44
N GLY A 70 27.87 13.94 -9.19
CA GLY A 70 28.63 12.69 -9.32
C GLY A 70 27.95 11.58 -10.10
N ARG A 71 26.81 11.86 -10.75
CA ARG A 71 26.04 10.85 -11.50
C ARG A 71 26.29 10.99 -13.00
N GLN A 72 26.26 9.84 -13.69
CA GLN A 72 26.30 9.78 -15.15
C GLN A 72 24.92 9.64 -15.78
N ARG A 73 23.92 9.16 -15.03
CA ARG A 73 22.55 9.00 -15.50
C ARG A 73 21.72 10.23 -15.16
N SER A 74 20.95 10.69 -16.15
CA SER A 74 20.01 11.79 -15.95
C SER A 74 18.89 11.41 -14.97
N ASP A 75 18.32 12.41 -14.35
CA ASP A 75 17.13 12.25 -13.51
C ASP A 75 15.92 11.80 -14.34
N GLN A 76 15.85 12.16 -15.64
CA GLN A 76 14.86 11.65 -16.58
C GLN A 76 14.96 10.12 -16.72
N LEU A 77 16.14 9.61 -16.98
CA LEU A 77 16.35 8.17 -17.12
C LEU A 77 16.08 7.40 -15.83
N ARG A 78 16.41 8.00 -14.69
CA ARG A 78 16.09 7.44 -13.37
C ARG A 78 14.59 7.35 -13.14
N ALA A 79 13.84 8.43 -13.44
CA ALA A 79 12.39 8.46 -13.35
C ALA A 79 11.73 7.38 -14.21
N ILE A 80 12.21 7.21 -15.45
CA ILE A 80 11.74 6.15 -16.35
C ILE A 80 12.00 4.76 -15.74
N GLY A 81 13.20 4.52 -15.21
CA GLY A 81 13.52 3.25 -14.56
C GLY A 81 12.62 2.95 -13.35
N ILE A 82 12.29 3.97 -12.55
CA ILE A 82 11.35 3.86 -11.43
C ILE A 82 9.96 3.47 -11.93
N ILE A 83 9.42 4.17 -12.94
CA ILE A 83 8.09 3.90 -13.48
C ILE A 83 7.99 2.51 -14.10
N LEU A 84 8.97 2.11 -14.91
CA LEU A 84 8.99 0.77 -15.50
C LEU A 84 8.98 -0.32 -14.40
N TYR A 85 9.73 -0.11 -13.33
CA TYR A 85 9.69 -1.00 -12.17
C TYR A 85 8.30 -1.00 -11.52
N MET A 86 7.67 0.16 -11.32
CA MET A 86 6.34 0.26 -10.70
C MET A 86 5.24 -0.37 -11.57
N PHE A 87 5.41 -0.35 -12.90
CA PHE A 87 4.52 -1.03 -13.85
C PHE A 87 4.72 -2.55 -13.93
N GLY A 88 5.60 -3.11 -13.11
CA GLY A 88 5.72 -4.56 -12.97
C GLY A 88 7.01 -5.17 -13.51
N LEU A 89 7.87 -4.42 -14.20
CA LEU A 89 9.14 -4.95 -14.67
C LEU A 89 10.09 -5.24 -13.51
N SER A 90 10.80 -6.36 -13.55
CA SER A 90 11.89 -6.60 -12.60
C SER A 90 13.07 -5.66 -12.88
N TYR A 91 13.93 -5.43 -11.88
CA TYR A 91 15.16 -4.63 -12.07
C TYR A 91 16.02 -5.14 -13.24
N ARG A 92 16.06 -6.45 -13.46
CA ARG A 92 16.77 -7.06 -14.60
C ARG A 92 16.07 -6.80 -15.93
N CYS A 93 14.75 -6.76 -15.94
CA CYS A 93 14.00 -6.41 -17.16
C CYS A 93 14.17 -4.92 -17.50
N VAL A 94 14.18 -4.03 -16.50
CA VAL A 94 14.47 -2.60 -16.71
C VAL A 94 15.91 -2.43 -17.24
N GLU A 95 16.90 -3.11 -16.67
CA GLU A 95 18.28 -3.11 -17.18
C GLU A 95 18.37 -3.53 -18.65
N LYS A 96 17.61 -4.56 -19.05
CA LYS A 96 17.55 -5.04 -20.45
C LYS A 96 16.74 -4.11 -21.38
N PHE A 97 15.83 -3.33 -20.82
CA PHE A 97 15.02 -2.39 -21.58
C PHE A 97 15.78 -1.12 -21.94
N LEU A 98 16.64 -0.60 -21.06
CA LEU A 98 17.34 0.67 -21.26
C LEU A 98 18.19 0.74 -22.53
N PRO A 99 18.88 -0.32 -23.00
CA PRO A 99 19.58 -0.32 -24.28
C PRO A 99 18.71 -0.07 -25.49
N LEU A 100 17.40 -0.37 -25.44
CA LEU A 100 16.44 -0.04 -26.52
C LEU A 100 16.23 1.48 -26.67
N LEU A 101 16.65 2.25 -25.66
CA LEU A 101 16.64 3.70 -25.66
C LEU A 101 18.06 4.29 -25.78
N ASP A 102 19.04 3.48 -26.26
CA ASP A 102 20.46 3.84 -26.31
C ASP A 102 21.05 4.27 -24.95
N CYS A 103 20.41 3.82 -23.86
CA CYS A 103 20.75 4.20 -22.51
C CYS A 103 21.40 3.05 -21.73
N ARG A 104 22.21 3.40 -20.74
CA ARG A 104 22.86 2.42 -19.85
C ARG A 104 22.36 2.54 -18.41
N GLY A 105 22.16 1.40 -17.77
CA GLY A 105 21.85 1.30 -16.35
C GLY A 105 21.93 -0.13 -15.90
N ASN A 106 22.55 -0.38 -14.76
CA ASN A 106 22.63 -1.72 -14.20
C ASN A 106 21.54 -1.94 -13.14
N LYS A 107 21.19 -3.21 -12.92
CA LYS A 107 20.21 -3.66 -11.94
C LYS A 107 20.38 -3.01 -10.56
N SER A 108 21.61 -2.98 -10.02
CA SER A 108 21.86 -2.48 -8.66
C SER A 108 21.64 -0.98 -8.54
N THR A 109 21.90 -0.24 -9.60
CA THR A 109 21.68 1.20 -9.64
C THR A 109 20.17 1.52 -9.75
N ILE A 110 19.42 0.77 -10.58
CA ILE A 110 17.97 0.88 -10.70
C ILE A 110 17.31 0.55 -9.35
N GLU A 111 17.75 -0.54 -8.68
CA GLU A 111 17.28 -0.92 -7.34
C GLU A 111 17.49 0.22 -6.32
N ARG A 112 18.63 0.90 -6.38
CA ARG A 112 18.95 2.04 -5.50
C ARG A 112 18.07 3.24 -5.78
N ASP A 113 17.84 3.56 -7.05
CA ASP A 113 16.94 4.66 -7.43
C ASP A 113 15.50 4.42 -6.95
N VAL A 114 14.97 3.21 -7.13
CA VAL A 114 13.64 2.84 -6.64
C VAL A 114 13.57 2.89 -5.11
N ALA A 115 14.61 2.44 -4.41
CA ALA A 115 14.64 2.51 -2.95
C ALA A 115 14.66 3.97 -2.46
N GLN A 116 15.44 4.85 -3.10
CA GLN A 116 15.46 6.28 -2.78
C GLN A 116 14.12 6.96 -3.06
N ALA A 117 13.49 6.65 -4.21
CA ALA A 117 12.16 7.15 -4.54
C ALA A 117 11.11 6.70 -3.50
N GLY A 118 11.18 5.46 -3.05
CA GLY A 118 10.30 4.95 -1.99
C GLY A 118 10.47 5.68 -0.67
N GLN A 119 11.71 6.01 -0.28
CA GLN A 119 11.98 6.79 0.92
C GLN A 119 11.44 8.23 0.81
N LYS A 120 11.64 8.88 -0.37
CA LYS A 120 11.09 10.21 -0.64
C LYS A 120 9.57 10.21 -0.61
N ALA A 121 8.93 9.22 -1.26
CA ALA A 121 7.47 9.07 -1.24
C ALA A 121 6.94 8.88 0.18
N LYS A 122 7.62 8.07 1.02
CA LYS A 122 7.31 7.91 2.44
C LYS A 122 7.42 9.23 3.20
N ALA A 123 8.50 9.99 3.00
CA ALA A 123 8.69 11.27 3.65
C ALA A 123 7.60 12.29 3.25
N LEU A 124 7.28 12.41 1.95
CA LEU A 124 6.19 13.26 1.46
C LEU A 124 4.83 12.85 2.03
N HIS A 125 4.58 11.56 2.14
CA HIS A 125 3.34 11.03 2.72
C HIS A 125 3.14 11.49 4.17
N PHE A 126 4.19 11.41 5.02
CA PHE A 126 4.12 11.80 6.43
C PHE A 126 4.27 13.30 6.69
N ASN A 127 4.87 14.05 5.75
CA ASN A 127 4.94 15.51 5.82
C ASN A 127 3.64 16.19 5.38
N ALA A 128 2.71 15.45 4.75
CA ALA A 128 1.39 15.98 4.41
C ALA A 128 0.58 16.28 5.69
N PRO A 129 -0.24 17.35 5.70
CA PRO A 129 -1.06 17.67 6.86
C PRO A 129 -1.91 16.48 7.31
N ALA A 130 -1.90 16.20 8.60
CA ALA A 130 -2.74 15.15 9.19
C ALA A 130 -4.21 15.52 8.99
N THR A 131 -4.97 14.61 8.42
CA THR A 131 -6.42 14.76 8.27
C THR A 131 -7.10 13.85 9.28
N ARG A 132 -8.10 14.36 10.00
CA ARG A 132 -8.91 13.53 10.90
C ARG A 132 -9.59 12.44 10.09
N VAL A 133 -9.53 11.22 10.58
CA VAL A 133 -10.13 10.02 9.98
C VAL A 133 -11.34 9.61 10.82
N ARG A 134 -12.52 9.53 10.25
CA ARG A 134 -13.70 9.05 10.98
C ARG A 134 -13.68 7.52 11.10
N VAL A 135 -13.47 6.83 9.99
CA VAL A 135 -13.48 5.37 9.91
C VAL A 135 -12.12 4.85 9.44
N LEU A 136 -11.40 4.20 10.33
CA LEU A 136 -10.12 3.58 10.03
C LEU A 136 -10.31 2.11 9.65
N GLY A 137 -9.96 1.76 8.41
CA GLY A 137 -9.88 0.39 7.93
C GLY A 137 -8.54 -0.22 8.30
N VAL A 138 -8.56 -1.45 8.82
CA VAL A 138 -7.36 -2.23 9.12
C VAL A 138 -7.49 -3.61 8.52
N ASP A 139 -6.45 -4.05 7.84
CA ASP A 139 -6.36 -5.40 7.27
C ASP A 139 -4.89 -5.81 7.13
N GLY A 140 -4.63 -7.09 7.31
CA GLY A 140 -3.30 -7.65 7.21
C GLY A 140 -3.08 -8.43 5.92
N THR A 141 -1.84 -8.50 5.50
CA THR A 141 -1.45 -9.37 4.38
C THR A 141 -0.11 -10.03 4.62
N GLY A 142 0.02 -11.25 4.10
CA GLY A 142 1.29 -11.97 4.15
C GLY A 142 2.35 -11.30 3.29
N ALA A 143 3.58 -11.27 3.81
CA ALA A 143 4.76 -10.80 3.11
C ALA A 143 5.86 -11.87 3.18
N LYS A 144 6.83 -11.81 2.27
CA LYS A 144 8.07 -12.59 2.35
C LYS A 144 9.24 -11.63 2.43
N MET A 145 9.88 -11.56 3.59
CA MET A 145 10.98 -10.66 3.90
C MET A 145 12.21 -11.45 4.32
N ALA A 146 13.35 -11.19 3.69
CA ALA A 146 14.59 -11.91 3.94
C ALA A 146 14.44 -13.46 3.93
N GLY A 147 13.57 -13.98 3.06
CA GLY A 147 13.29 -15.41 2.97
C GLY A 147 12.30 -15.95 4.00
N LYS A 148 11.93 -15.19 5.01
CA LYS A 148 10.99 -15.58 6.08
C LYS A 148 9.57 -15.07 5.79
N LYS A 149 8.57 -15.80 6.31
CA LYS A 149 7.18 -15.33 6.32
C LYS A 149 7.06 -14.17 7.32
N ALA A 150 6.53 -13.06 6.85
CA ALA A 150 6.27 -11.86 7.62
C ALA A 150 4.83 -11.40 7.36
N GLY A 151 4.38 -10.36 8.05
CA GLY A 151 3.10 -9.70 7.85
C GLY A 151 3.25 -8.21 7.65
N LEU A 152 2.31 -7.64 6.96
CA LEU A 152 2.13 -6.19 6.83
C LEU A 152 0.71 -5.86 7.25
N LEU A 153 0.56 -4.86 8.10
CA LEU A 153 -0.72 -4.33 8.55
C LEU A 153 -0.94 -2.98 7.87
N PHE A 154 -2.02 -2.86 7.12
CA PHE A 154 -2.40 -1.65 6.39
C PHE A 154 -3.46 -0.89 7.16
N PHE A 155 -3.28 0.42 7.27
CA PHE A 155 -4.21 1.36 7.87
C PHE A 155 -4.71 2.32 6.79
N VAL A 156 -6.00 2.42 6.61
CA VAL A 156 -6.63 3.13 5.50
C VAL A 156 -7.78 4.01 5.99
N ASP A 157 -7.83 5.24 5.55
CA ASP A 157 -9.04 6.06 5.62
C ASP A 157 -10.04 5.51 4.60
N ILE A 158 -11.10 4.88 5.09
CA ILE A 158 -12.09 4.21 4.23
C ILE A 158 -12.86 5.22 3.40
N GLU A 159 -13.21 6.37 3.96
CA GLU A 159 -14.02 7.38 3.29
C GLU A 159 -13.26 8.03 2.13
N ARG A 160 -11.99 8.39 2.37
CA ARG A 160 -11.13 9.02 1.36
C ARG A 160 -10.36 8.02 0.50
N GLN A 161 -10.48 6.73 0.79
CA GLN A 161 -9.72 5.65 0.15
C GLN A 161 -8.21 5.96 0.13
N LYS A 162 -7.70 6.44 1.26
CA LYS A 162 -6.32 6.92 1.42
C LYS A 162 -5.55 5.99 2.35
N LEU A 163 -4.34 5.57 1.94
CA LEU A 163 -3.41 4.93 2.84
C LEU A 163 -3.03 5.90 3.97
N ILE A 164 -3.11 5.46 5.20
CA ILE A 164 -2.64 6.20 6.38
C ILE A 164 -1.22 5.75 6.71
N CYS A 165 -1.02 4.46 6.94
CA CYS A 165 0.32 3.89 7.09
C CYS A 165 0.30 2.39 6.85
N VAL A 166 1.52 1.83 6.69
CA VAL A 166 1.77 0.39 6.63
C VAL A 166 2.80 0.05 7.71
N GLU A 167 2.50 -0.98 8.50
CA GLU A 167 3.36 -1.44 9.58
C GLU A 167 3.82 -2.89 9.32
N PRO A 168 5.10 -3.21 9.54
CA PRO A 168 5.61 -4.57 9.39
C PRO A 168 5.24 -5.43 10.60
N VAL A 169 3.96 -5.78 10.71
CA VAL A 169 3.38 -6.54 11.82
C VAL A 169 2.63 -7.74 11.29
N ASN A 170 2.87 -8.90 11.90
CA ASN A 170 2.09 -10.10 11.63
C ASN A 170 0.80 -10.05 12.43
N GLU A 171 -0.35 -10.21 11.77
CA GLU A 171 -1.67 -10.26 12.43
C GLU A 171 -1.82 -11.32 13.53
N ARG A 172 -0.95 -12.34 13.53
CA ARG A 172 -0.93 -13.35 14.59
C ARG A 172 -0.33 -12.86 15.90
N ASP A 173 0.41 -11.75 15.87
CA ASP A 173 0.97 -11.10 17.07
C ASP A 173 -0.04 -10.09 17.63
N SER A 174 -0.98 -10.60 18.44
CA SER A 174 -2.09 -9.81 18.97
C SER A 174 -1.66 -8.62 19.82
N ALA A 175 -0.53 -8.71 20.52
CA ALA A 175 -0.02 -7.61 21.33
C ALA A 175 0.48 -6.45 20.46
N LYS A 176 1.26 -6.76 19.42
CA LYS A 176 1.73 -5.75 18.46
C LYS A 176 0.59 -5.16 17.66
N VAL A 177 -0.33 -6.00 17.14
CA VAL A 177 -1.52 -5.51 16.42
C VAL A 177 -2.29 -4.51 17.27
N ARG A 178 -2.57 -4.84 18.55
CA ARG A 178 -3.26 -3.94 19.48
C ARG A 178 -2.53 -2.61 19.62
N SER A 179 -1.24 -2.65 19.93
CA SER A 179 -0.43 -1.45 20.14
C SER A 179 -0.42 -0.55 18.89
N HIS A 180 -0.22 -1.13 17.72
CA HIS A 180 -0.20 -0.35 16.47
C HIS A 180 -1.57 0.24 16.14
N VAL A 181 -2.66 -0.53 16.27
CA VAL A 181 -4.02 -0.02 16.00
C VAL A 181 -4.36 1.12 16.94
N GLN A 182 -4.12 0.98 18.24
CA GLN A 182 -4.42 2.03 19.21
C GLN A 182 -3.59 3.30 18.93
N ARG A 183 -2.29 3.15 18.65
CA ARG A 183 -1.41 4.27 18.30
C ARG A 183 -1.89 5.02 17.06
N VAL A 184 -2.23 4.30 16.00
CA VAL A 184 -2.67 4.92 14.74
C VAL A 184 -4.03 5.58 14.91
N MET A 185 -4.99 4.93 15.57
CA MET A 185 -6.30 5.52 15.85
C MET A 185 -6.17 6.84 16.62
N ALA A 186 -5.35 6.86 17.67
CA ALA A 186 -5.10 8.08 18.45
C ALA A 186 -4.45 9.17 17.59
N ALA A 187 -3.46 8.82 16.77
CA ALA A 187 -2.75 9.78 15.92
C ALA A 187 -3.63 10.46 14.86
N VAL A 188 -4.62 9.73 14.31
CA VAL A 188 -5.53 10.27 13.28
C VAL A 188 -6.90 10.68 13.83
N GLY A 189 -7.15 10.51 15.12
CA GLY A 189 -8.43 10.83 15.77
C GLY A 189 -9.59 9.97 15.26
N ALA A 190 -9.34 8.67 14.98
CA ALA A 190 -10.34 7.79 14.41
C ALA A 190 -11.43 7.43 15.45
N GLU A 191 -12.68 7.54 15.02
CA GLU A 191 -13.86 7.27 15.86
C GLU A 191 -14.30 5.81 15.74
N GLN A 192 -14.11 5.20 14.58
CA GLN A 192 -14.51 3.83 14.29
C GLN A 192 -13.36 3.03 13.68
N LEU A 193 -13.31 1.75 14.04
CA LEU A 193 -12.37 0.77 13.51
C LEU A 193 -13.13 -0.24 12.65
N ARG A 194 -12.69 -0.44 11.41
CA ARG A 194 -13.23 -1.47 10.52
C ARG A 194 -12.19 -2.53 10.22
N THR A 195 -12.54 -3.79 10.48
CA THR A 195 -11.65 -4.94 10.30
C THR A 195 -12.40 -6.13 9.70
N ASP A 196 -11.67 -7.21 9.40
CA ASP A 196 -12.29 -8.52 9.22
C ASP A 196 -12.76 -9.12 10.56
N GLU A 197 -13.13 -10.41 10.56
CA GLU A 197 -13.63 -11.12 11.75
C GLU A 197 -12.55 -11.66 12.69
N LEU A 198 -11.26 -11.42 12.42
CA LEU A 198 -10.21 -11.98 13.25
C LEU A 198 -10.33 -11.54 14.72
N SER A 199 -10.22 -12.49 15.63
CA SER A 199 -10.34 -12.24 17.07
C SER A 199 -9.23 -11.34 17.63
N VAL A 200 -8.13 -11.21 16.92
CA VAL A 200 -7.04 -10.31 17.28
C VAL A 200 -7.51 -8.86 17.44
N TYR A 201 -8.55 -8.47 16.72
CA TYR A 201 -9.14 -7.14 16.78
C TYR A 201 -10.19 -6.98 17.90
N ASP A 202 -10.58 -8.07 18.56
CA ASP A 202 -11.48 -8.01 19.70
C ASP A 202 -10.80 -7.26 20.85
N ARG A 203 -11.55 -6.45 21.58
CA ARG A 203 -11.08 -5.69 22.74
C ARG A 203 -9.94 -4.68 22.48
N ILE A 204 -9.69 -4.31 21.20
CA ILE A 204 -8.72 -3.23 20.90
C ILE A 204 -9.34 -1.86 21.19
N VAL A 205 -10.62 -1.71 20.88
CA VAL A 205 -11.41 -0.49 21.08
C VAL A 205 -12.65 -0.80 21.90
N PRO A 206 -13.30 0.22 22.50
CA PRO A 206 -14.57 0.06 23.19
C PRO A 206 -15.65 -0.62 22.34
N GLN A 207 -16.58 -1.28 23.02
CA GLN A 207 -17.72 -1.91 22.35
C GLN A 207 -18.51 -0.88 21.53
N GLY A 208 -18.88 -1.21 20.32
CA GLY A 208 -19.59 -0.32 19.38
C GLY A 208 -18.67 0.47 18.43
N GLN A 209 -17.44 0.76 18.80
CA GLN A 209 -16.48 1.43 17.91
C GLN A 209 -15.86 0.50 16.84
N ARG A 210 -15.83 -0.80 17.08
CA ARG A 210 -15.38 -1.76 16.07
C ARG A 210 -16.56 -2.24 15.24
N LYS A 211 -16.44 -2.17 13.92
CA LYS A 211 -17.38 -2.77 12.97
C LYS A 211 -16.65 -3.82 12.11
N ILE A 212 -17.34 -4.93 11.87
CA ILE A 212 -16.83 -6.02 11.03
C ILE A 212 -17.23 -5.73 9.58
N CYS A 213 -16.32 -5.96 8.65
CA CYS A 213 -16.58 -5.86 7.22
C CYS A 213 -17.69 -6.83 6.79
N LEU A 214 -18.80 -6.29 6.28
CA LEU A 214 -19.94 -7.11 5.82
C LEU A 214 -19.54 -8.13 4.75
N ALA A 215 -18.69 -7.74 3.80
CA ALA A 215 -18.27 -8.63 2.71
C ALA A 215 -17.50 -9.85 3.24
N HIS A 216 -16.52 -9.64 4.14
CA HIS A 216 -15.76 -10.73 4.77
C HIS A 216 -16.67 -11.61 5.63
N TRP A 217 -17.51 -10.99 6.45
CA TRP A 217 -18.45 -11.69 7.30
C TRP A 217 -19.40 -12.58 6.48
N ARG A 218 -20.05 -12.01 5.45
CA ARG A 218 -20.95 -12.73 4.55
C ARG A 218 -20.24 -13.91 3.88
N LYS A 219 -19.09 -13.64 3.25
CA LYS A 219 -18.28 -14.67 2.58
C LYS A 219 -17.92 -15.83 3.50
N SER A 220 -17.51 -15.51 4.74
CA SER A 220 -17.16 -16.50 5.76
C SER A 220 -18.38 -17.34 6.16
N LYS A 221 -19.55 -16.69 6.41
CA LYS A 221 -20.77 -17.40 6.85
C LYS A 221 -21.38 -18.21 5.72
N CYS A 222 -21.49 -17.66 4.53
CA CYS A 222 -22.01 -18.41 3.37
C CYS A 222 -21.14 -19.62 3.05
N LYS A 223 -19.82 -19.51 3.12
CA LYS A 223 -18.93 -20.65 2.90
C LYS A 223 -19.21 -21.77 3.92
N ARG A 224 -19.28 -21.43 5.20
CA ARG A 224 -19.53 -22.42 6.27
C ARG A 224 -20.94 -23.03 6.17
N ALA A 225 -21.96 -22.21 5.89
CA ALA A 225 -23.33 -22.69 5.69
C ALA A 225 -23.42 -23.64 4.48
N TYR A 226 -22.74 -23.32 3.38
CA TYR A 226 -22.71 -24.18 2.20
C TYR A 226 -21.98 -25.50 2.44
N GLU A 227 -20.86 -25.46 3.17
CA GLU A 227 -20.14 -26.69 3.55
C GLU A 227 -21.02 -27.60 4.42
N LEU A 228 -21.78 -27.03 5.39
CA LEU A 228 -22.74 -27.75 6.20
C LEU A 228 -23.90 -28.30 5.37
N TYR A 229 -24.48 -27.48 4.49
CA TYR A 229 -25.53 -27.94 3.57
C TYR A 229 -25.11 -29.19 2.79
N ARG A 230 -23.88 -29.18 2.22
CA ARG A 230 -23.38 -30.35 1.48
C ARG A 230 -23.22 -31.60 2.35
N GLN A 231 -22.70 -31.44 3.58
CA GLN A 231 -22.52 -32.55 4.52
C GLN A 231 -23.87 -33.13 4.95
N LEU A 232 -24.83 -32.29 5.31
CA LEU A 232 -26.19 -32.70 5.70
C LEU A 232 -26.92 -33.42 4.58
N LYS A 233 -26.83 -32.93 3.37
CA LYS A 233 -27.41 -33.58 2.18
C LYS A 233 -26.80 -34.96 1.93
N ALA A 234 -25.49 -35.09 2.11
CA ALA A 234 -24.80 -36.37 1.93
C ALA A 234 -25.19 -37.42 3.02
N GLU A 235 -25.53 -36.95 4.22
CA GLU A 235 -26.02 -37.81 5.33
C GLU A 235 -27.54 -38.05 5.27
N GLY A 236 -28.25 -37.55 4.26
CA GLY A 236 -29.71 -37.74 4.13
C GLY A 236 -30.53 -36.89 5.10
N LEU A 237 -29.94 -35.91 5.77
CA LEU A 237 -30.59 -35.00 6.71
C LEU A 237 -31.30 -33.87 5.94
N GLN A 238 -32.42 -34.22 5.29
CA GLN A 238 -33.11 -33.34 4.34
C GLN A 238 -33.56 -32.02 4.98
N PHE A 239 -34.24 -32.12 6.14
CA PHE A 239 -34.80 -30.95 6.82
C PHE A 239 -33.69 -29.97 7.25
N GLU A 240 -32.57 -30.46 7.80
CA GLU A 240 -31.43 -29.62 8.20
C GLU A 240 -30.73 -29.00 6.98
N SER A 241 -30.65 -29.72 5.87
CA SER A 241 -30.07 -29.19 4.64
C SER A 241 -30.91 -28.07 4.04
N GLU A 242 -32.24 -28.17 4.08
CA GLU A 242 -33.16 -27.11 3.65
C GLU A 242 -33.03 -25.86 4.52
N ASN A 243 -32.92 -26.00 5.85
CA ASN A 243 -32.65 -24.87 6.74
C ASN A 243 -31.34 -24.15 6.43
N MET A 244 -30.29 -24.88 6.04
CA MET A 244 -29.00 -24.28 5.65
C MET A 244 -29.09 -23.59 4.31
N LEU A 245 -29.84 -24.11 3.36
CA LEU A 245 -30.08 -23.47 2.08
C LEU A 245 -30.84 -22.16 2.25
N GLU A 246 -31.91 -22.18 3.03
CA GLU A 246 -32.67 -20.97 3.34
C GLU A 246 -31.83 -19.91 4.09
N LEU A 247 -30.96 -20.33 5.01
CA LEU A 247 -30.00 -19.41 5.67
C LEU A 247 -29.05 -18.79 4.65
N LEU A 248 -28.57 -19.57 3.67
CA LEU A 248 -27.71 -19.07 2.60
C LEU A 248 -28.42 -17.99 1.77
N GLU A 249 -29.65 -18.24 1.36
CA GLU A 249 -30.46 -17.30 0.60
C GLU A 249 -30.63 -15.99 1.36
N LEU A 250 -30.97 -16.05 2.63
CA LEU A 250 -31.12 -14.88 3.50
C LEU A 250 -29.81 -14.09 3.69
N LEU A 251 -28.67 -14.80 3.82
CA LEU A 251 -27.36 -14.15 3.95
C LEU A 251 -26.93 -13.46 2.65
N HIS A 252 -27.43 -13.89 1.50
CA HIS A 252 -27.14 -13.28 0.20
C HIS A 252 -28.04 -12.07 -0.14
N GLN A 253 -29.21 -11.93 0.50
CA GLN A 253 -30.12 -10.83 0.21
C GLN A 253 -29.53 -9.45 0.58
N GLU A 254 -29.77 -8.47 -0.30
CA GLU A 254 -29.45 -7.06 -0.08
C GLU A 254 -30.61 -6.18 -0.50
N PRO A 255 -31.07 -5.28 0.36
CA PRO A 255 -30.65 -5.07 1.76
C PRO A 255 -30.93 -6.29 2.63
N ARG A 256 -30.27 -6.37 3.80
CA ARG A 256 -30.51 -7.50 4.72
C ARG A 256 -31.96 -7.59 5.11
N PRO A 257 -32.61 -8.77 4.98
CA PRO A 257 -33.99 -8.88 5.36
C PRO A 257 -34.15 -8.65 6.87
N PRO A 258 -35.15 -7.86 7.30
CA PRO A 258 -35.40 -7.59 8.72
C PRO A 258 -35.73 -8.87 9.51
N THR A 259 -36.23 -9.91 8.84
CA THR A 259 -36.57 -11.21 9.40
C THR A 259 -35.37 -12.12 9.67
N LEU A 260 -34.17 -11.74 9.20
CA LEU A 260 -32.99 -12.60 9.38
C LEU A 260 -32.61 -12.83 10.85
N PRO A 261 -32.63 -11.83 11.76
CA PRO A 261 -32.38 -12.05 13.17
C PRO A 261 -33.36 -13.02 13.82
N GLU A 262 -34.65 -12.88 13.56
CA GLU A 262 -35.71 -13.75 14.10
C GLU A 262 -35.55 -15.22 13.64
N LYS A 263 -35.18 -15.37 12.36
CA LYS A 263 -34.93 -16.71 11.83
C LYS A 263 -33.71 -17.35 12.44
N ILE A 264 -32.60 -16.60 12.60
CA ILE A 264 -31.40 -17.09 13.27
C ILE A 264 -31.73 -17.49 14.69
N GLU A 265 -32.45 -16.68 15.46
CA GLU A 265 -32.86 -16.99 16.83
C GLU A 265 -33.68 -18.28 16.89
N ARG A 266 -34.66 -18.47 15.98
CA ARG A 266 -35.47 -19.70 15.89
C ARG A 266 -34.59 -20.95 15.65
N LEU A 267 -33.61 -20.85 14.76
CA LEU A 267 -32.68 -21.93 14.47
C LEU A 267 -31.73 -22.17 15.66
N VAL A 268 -31.24 -21.12 16.32
CA VAL A 268 -30.40 -21.22 17.52
C VAL A 268 -31.15 -21.99 18.60
N ARG A 269 -32.38 -21.62 18.93
CA ARG A 269 -33.20 -22.31 19.95
C ARG A 269 -33.35 -23.79 19.65
N ARG A 270 -33.47 -24.18 18.37
CA ARG A 270 -33.58 -25.57 17.94
C ARG A 270 -32.32 -26.40 18.16
N TYR A 271 -31.15 -25.82 17.91
CA TYR A 271 -29.88 -26.54 17.95
C TYR A 271 -29.04 -26.25 19.20
N ILE A 272 -29.52 -25.40 20.12
CA ILE A 272 -28.74 -24.93 21.27
C ILE A 272 -28.20 -26.05 22.16
N ASN A 273 -28.94 -27.15 22.30
CA ASN A 273 -28.58 -28.29 23.12
C ASN A 273 -27.74 -29.33 22.37
N CYS A 274 -27.50 -29.16 21.09
CA CYS A 274 -26.74 -30.08 20.27
C CYS A 274 -25.25 -29.91 20.54
N ARG A 275 -24.60 -30.98 21.04
CA ARG A 275 -23.19 -30.92 21.47
C ARG A 275 -22.24 -31.80 20.62
N ARG A 276 -22.76 -32.53 19.62
CA ARG A 276 -21.98 -33.44 18.76
C ARG A 276 -22.48 -33.43 17.32
N GLY A 277 -21.65 -33.93 16.42
CA GLY A 277 -22.00 -34.13 15.01
C GLY A 277 -22.30 -32.87 14.22
N LEU A 278 -23.07 -32.99 13.13
CA LEU A 278 -23.42 -31.86 12.25
C LEU A 278 -24.34 -30.87 12.94
N HIS A 279 -25.25 -31.28 13.77
CA HIS A 279 -26.14 -30.40 14.55
C HIS A 279 -25.36 -29.44 15.46
N TRP A 280 -24.27 -29.91 16.08
CA TRP A 280 -23.36 -29.06 16.85
C TRP A 280 -22.65 -28.04 15.97
N LYS A 281 -22.21 -28.43 14.76
CA LYS A 281 -21.61 -27.47 13.79
C LYS A 281 -22.61 -26.40 13.35
N ILE A 282 -23.88 -26.78 13.15
CA ILE A 282 -24.97 -25.82 12.87
C ILE A 282 -25.10 -24.83 14.02
N ASN A 283 -25.20 -25.34 15.26
CA ASN A 283 -25.28 -24.51 16.46
C ASN A 283 -24.11 -23.52 16.55
N GLN A 284 -22.87 -23.98 16.33
CA GLN A 284 -21.69 -23.14 16.34
C GLN A 284 -21.74 -22.03 15.27
N LEU A 285 -22.22 -22.31 14.07
CA LEU A 285 -22.39 -21.32 13.02
C LEU A 285 -23.44 -20.26 13.43
N LEU A 286 -24.60 -20.70 13.87
CA LEU A 286 -25.72 -19.82 14.24
C LEU A 286 -25.37 -18.91 15.41
N GLN A 287 -24.79 -19.47 16.49
CA GLN A 287 -24.32 -18.68 17.64
C GLN A 287 -23.25 -17.67 17.25
N HIS A 288 -22.40 -18.00 16.26
CA HIS A 288 -21.39 -17.08 15.78
C HIS A 288 -22.02 -15.94 14.96
N ILE A 289 -23.01 -16.24 14.12
CA ILE A 289 -23.80 -15.23 13.40
C ILE A 289 -24.46 -14.28 14.40
N GLU A 290 -25.19 -14.81 15.39
CA GLU A 290 -25.90 -14.03 16.40
C GLU A 290 -24.94 -13.08 17.16
N ARG A 291 -23.82 -13.59 17.67
CA ARG A 291 -22.83 -12.79 18.41
C ARG A 291 -22.16 -11.71 17.58
N THR A 292 -22.05 -11.90 16.27
CA THR A 292 -21.36 -10.96 15.40
C THR A 292 -22.30 -10.03 14.66
N TRP A 293 -23.62 -10.29 14.70
CA TRP A 293 -24.61 -9.55 13.93
C TRP A 293 -24.59 -8.04 14.18
N GLU A 294 -24.60 -7.61 15.44
CA GLU A 294 -24.57 -6.19 15.81
C GLU A 294 -23.24 -5.49 15.46
N LYS A 295 -22.17 -6.28 15.38
CA LYS A 295 -20.84 -5.76 15.02
C LYS A 295 -20.67 -5.57 13.53
N VAL A 296 -21.54 -6.16 12.71
CA VAL A 296 -21.49 -5.99 11.26
C VAL A 296 -22.08 -4.64 10.90
N SER A 297 -21.37 -3.88 10.08
CA SER A 297 -21.79 -2.55 9.66
C SER A 297 -23.17 -2.58 9.01
N SER A 298 -24.09 -1.76 9.57
CA SER A 298 -25.44 -1.52 9.05
C SER A 298 -25.52 -0.24 8.21
N ASP A 299 -24.53 0.65 8.31
CA ASP A 299 -24.56 1.96 7.69
C ASP A 299 -24.38 1.86 6.16
N GLU A 300 -25.24 2.55 5.41
CA GLU A 300 -25.34 2.40 3.94
C GLU A 300 -24.07 2.78 3.16
N GLY A 301 -23.28 3.71 3.66
CA GLY A 301 -22.07 4.20 2.97
C GLY A 301 -20.82 3.35 3.15
N ASP A 302 -20.70 2.58 4.25
CA ASP A 302 -19.42 2.03 4.73
C ASP A 302 -19.48 0.54 5.05
N ARG A 303 -20.26 -0.24 4.31
CA ARG A 303 -20.51 -1.67 4.63
C ARG A 303 -19.30 -2.57 4.50
N THR A 304 -18.26 -2.14 3.79
CA THR A 304 -17.17 -3.04 3.42
C THR A 304 -15.80 -2.44 3.70
N ASN A 305 -14.80 -3.31 3.91
CA ASN A 305 -13.39 -2.93 3.96
C ASN A 305 -12.74 -2.96 2.55
N ASN A 306 -13.56 -2.83 1.49
CA ASN A 306 -13.09 -2.90 0.10
C ASN A 306 -12.04 -1.84 -0.20
N ALA A 307 -12.11 -0.66 0.43
CA ALA A 307 -11.08 0.38 0.28
C ALA A 307 -9.72 -0.13 0.74
N THR A 308 -9.64 -0.79 1.90
CA THR A 308 -8.40 -1.37 2.42
C THR A 308 -7.91 -2.52 1.54
N GLU A 309 -8.80 -3.45 1.16
CA GLU A 309 -8.44 -4.56 0.27
C GLU A 309 -7.97 -4.06 -1.10
N ARG A 310 -8.62 -3.03 -1.65
CA ARG A 310 -8.25 -2.40 -2.92
C ARG A 310 -6.86 -1.78 -2.83
N ILE A 311 -6.56 -1.05 -1.77
CA ILE A 311 -5.23 -0.45 -1.55
C ILE A 311 -4.19 -1.56 -1.40
N ILE A 312 -4.43 -2.58 -0.59
CA ILE A 312 -3.54 -3.74 -0.47
C ILE A 312 -3.35 -4.42 -1.83
N GLY A 313 -4.43 -4.57 -2.60
CA GLY A 313 -4.41 -5.14 -3.94
C GLY A 313 -3.52 -4.37 -4.90
N LEU A 314 -3.74 -3.06 -5.01
CA LEU A 314 -3.08 -2.18 -5.97
C LEU A 314 -1.67 -1.79 -5.53
N ASP A 315 -1.48 -1.43 -4.26
CA ASP A 315 -0.23 -0.87 -3.77
C ASP A 315 0.79 -1.93 -3.35
N TYR A 316 0.33 -3.16 -3.08
CA TYR A 316 1.20 -4.23 -2.61
C TYR A 316 1.07 -5.52 -3.42
N LYS A 317 -0.12 -6.16 -3.44
CA LYS A 317 -0.27 -7.52 -3.99
C LYS A 317 0.04 -7.62 -5.47
N ILE A 318 -0.29 -6.60 -6.24
CA ILE A 318 -0.04 -6.60 -7.70
C ILE A 318 1.46 -6.77 -7.98
N ARG A 319 2.31 -6.15 -7.17
CA ARG A 319 3.76 -6.22 -7.32
C ARG A 319 4.34 -7.48 -6.70
N VAL A 320 3.87 -7.85 -5.51
CA VAL A 320 4.41 -9.01 -4.77
C VAL A 320 4.19 -10.32 -5.52
N LYS A 321 3.10 -10.44 -6.29
CA LYS A 321 2.86 -11.60 -7.16
C LYS A 321 3.98 -11.81 -8.20
N THR A 322 4.64 -10.75 -8.63
CA THR A 322 5.75 -10.79 -9.61
C THR A 322 7.13 -10.82 -8.97
N MET A 323 7.21 -10.69 -7.63
CA MET A 323 8.47 -10.66 -6.87
C MET A 323 8.65 -11.93 -6.03
N ARG A 324 9.89 -12.40 -5.90
CA ARG A 324 10.23 -13.53 -5.02
C ARG A 324 10.30 -13.14 -3.52
N GLY A 325 9.95 -11.91 -3.17
CA GLY A 325 10.02 -11.32 -1.85
C GLY A 325 10.95 -10.12 -1.78
N SER A 326 11.03 -9.48 -0.63
CA SER A 326 11.88 -8.32 -0.37
C SER A 326 13.06 -8.69 0.54
N LYS A 327 14.16 -7.94 0.45
CA LYS A 327 15.33 -8.16 1.30
C LYS A 327 15.14 -7.61 2.72
N ASN A 328 14.38 -6.54 2.86
CA ASN A 328 14.09 -5.88 4.14
C ASN A 328 12.75 -5.13 4.10
N ASP A 329 12.32 -4.69 5.27
CA ASP A 329 11.05 -4.00 5.48
C ASP A 329 11.01 -2.65 4.79
N ASP A 330 12.09 -1.86 4.85
CA ASP A 330 12.14 -0.51 4.26
C ASP A 330 11.87 -0.51 2.76
N LYS A 331 12.34 -1.54 2.03
CA LYS A 331 12.07 -1.67 0.59
C LYS A 331 10.60 -1.97 0.31
N VAL A 332 9.96 -2.79 1.16
CA VAL A 332 8.54 -3.09 1.04
C VAL A 332 7.71 -1.85 1.37
N LEU A 333 8.01 -1.20 2.48
CA LEU A 333 7.31 0.01 2.89
C LEU A 333 7.50 1.13 1.87
N GLY A 334 8.73 1.36 1.42
CA GLY A 334 9.04 2.33 0.36
C GLY A 334 8.24 2.07 -0.91
N HIS A 335 8.09 0.80 -1.30
CA HIS A 335 7.27 0.42 -2.44
C HIS A 335 5.78 0.77 -2.21
N CYS A 336 5.22 0.47 -1.03
CA CYS A 336 3.81 0.80 -0.74
C CYS A 336 3.55 2.31 -0.81
N TYR A 337 4.43 3.14 -0.23
CA TYR A 337 4.28 4.59 -0.27
C TYR A 337 4.51 5.17 -1.67
N LEU A 338 5.44 4.63 -2.45
CA LEU A 338 5.66 5.04 -3.84
C LEU A 338 4.45 4.67 -4.71
N SER A 339 3.86 3.51 -4.51
CA SER A 339 2.63 3.11 -5.19
C SER A 339 1.45 4.01 -4.84
N GLU A 340 1.28 4.34 -3.57
CA GLU A 340 0.27 5.30 -3.09
C GLU A 340 0.48 6.68 -3.72
N TYR A 341 1.73 7.18 -3.77
CA TYR A 341 2.06 8.44 -4.40
C TYR A 341 1.63 8.48 -5.87
N LEU A 342 1.98 7.42 -6.63
CA LEU A 342 1.62 7.31 -8.04
C LEU A 342 0.11 7.19 -8.25
N ARG A 343 -0.59 6.45 -7.41
CA ARG A 343 -2.04 6.22 -7.49
C ARG A 343 -2.85 7.48 -7.18
N ARG A 344 -2.37 8.30 -6.25
CA ARG A 344 -3.05 9.54 -5.82
C ARG A 344 -2.84 10.73 -6.75
N ALA A 345 -1.99 10.60 -7.74
CA ALA A 345 -1.78 11.62 -8.75
C ALA A 345 -3.07 11.86 -9.56
N ASN A 346 -3.85 12.85 -9.15
CA ASN A 346 -5.10 13.27 -9.83
C ASN A 346 -4.79 13.84 -11.22
N GLY A 347 -4.57 12.96 -12.21
CA GLY A 347 -4.26 13.31 -13.58
C GLY A 347 -2.80 13.70 -13.85
N ILE A 348 -2.04 14.19 -12.88
CA ILE A 348 -0.64 14.61 -13.05
C ILE A 348 0.22 14.01 -11.93
N CYS A 349 1.22 13.21 -12.29
CA CYS A 349 2.22 12.66 -11.37
C CYS A 349 3.59 13.32 -11.60
N ASP A 350 4.09 14.05 -10.63
CA ASP A 350 5.37 14.74 -10.72
C ASP A 350 6.52 13.87 -10.20
N LEU A 351 7.24 13.25 -11.12
CA LEU A 351 8.38 12.39 -10.80
C LEU A 351 9.66 13.15 -10.48
N ARG A 352 9.68 14.48 -10.63
CA ARG A 352 10.85 15.30 -10.27
C ARG A 352 11.11 15.24 -8.76
N GLU A 353 10.08 15.02 -7.97
CA GLU A 353 10.18 14.85 -6.52
C GLU A 353 10.80 13.50 -6.12
N MET A 354 10.72 12.49 -7.00
CA MET A 354 11.16 11.12 -6.71
C MET A 354 12.63 10.85 -7.06
N VAL A 355 13.29 11.67 -7.86
CA VAL A 355 14.65 11.45 -8.36
C VAL A 355 15.72 12.36 -7.78
#